data_66e553b620c0eb600909893a1b721834
#
_entry.id   66e553b620c0eb600909893a1b721834
#
_cell.length_a   1.000
_cell.length_b   1.000
_cell.length_c   1.000
_cell.angle_alpha   90.00
_cell.angle_beta   90.00
_cell.angle_gamma   90.00
#
_symmetry.space_group_name_H-M   'P 1'
#
loop_
_entity.id
_entity.type
_entity.pdbx_description
1 polymer ?
#
loop_
_entity_poly.entity_id
_entity_poly.type
_entity_poly.pdbx_seq_one_letter_code
_entity_poly.pdbx_strand_id
1 'polypeptide(L)'
;MDAHERSQLVVEWNGHQLTVDAAADSKICLGATDGCDVQVARPFSSRDHACIKHDQGYFVLVDRSTNGTFVQTEDERISFVRRAEIRLWGEGYISLGEPLCQESAIRFQHI
;
A
#
# COMPACT_ATOMS: atom_id res chain seq x y z
N MET A 1 -7.44 -6.29 27.54
CA MET A 1 -7.03 -6.57 26.19
C MET A 1 -8.06 -6.11 25.18
N ASP A 2 -7.66 -5.34 24.30
CA ASP A 2 -8.57 -4.68 23.37
C ASP A 2 -8.38 -5.18 21.96
N ALA A 3 -9.48 -5.30 21.26
CA ALA A 3 -9.47 -5.78 19.89
C ALA A 3 -8.62 -4.88 18.97
N HIS A 4 -8.52 -3.60 19.28
CA HIS A 4 -7.77 -2.71 18.43
C HIS A 4 -6.27 -2.95 18.46
N GLU A 5 -5.78 -3.73 19.42
CA GLU A 5 -4.39 -4.14 19.40
C GLU A 5 -4.10 -5.09 18.27
N ARG A 6 -5.15 -5.59 17.62
CA ARG A 6 -5.01 -6.48 16.49
C ARG A 6 -5.40 -5.82 15.20
N SER A 7 -5.15 -4.52 15.11
CA SER A 7 -5.40 -3.81 13.87
C SER A 7 -4.70 -4.45 12.70
N GLN A 8 -5.37 -4.47 11.58
CA GLN A 8 -4.86 -5.03 10.35
C GLN A 8 -5.18 -4.12 9.19
N LEU A 9 -4.29 -4.11 8.21
CA LEU A 9 -4.55 -3.47 6.93
C LEU A 9 -4.67 -4.55 5.88
N VAL A 10 -5.82 -4.60 5.24
CA VAL A 10 -6.08 -5.55 4.15
C VAL A 10 -5.78 -4.87 2.83
N VAL A 11 -5.02 -5.53 1.99
CA VAL A 11 -4.64 -5.01 0.67
C VAL A 11 -5.14 -5.99 -0.38
N GLU A 12 -5.86 -5.46 -1.37
CA GLU A 12 -6.44 -6.28 -2.45
C GLU A 12 -5.88 -5.87 -3.79
N TRP A 13 -5.44 -6.87 -4.54
CA TRP A 13 -4.95 -6.65 -5.90
C TRP A 13 -5.27 -7.88 -6.75
N ASN A 14 -5.93 -7.64 -7.85
CA ASN A 14 -6.16 -8.69 -8.86
C ASN A 14 -6.77 -9.96 -8.27
N GLY A 15 -7.76 -9.80 -7.39
CA GLY A 15 -8.46 -10.93 -6.78
C GLY A 15 -7.77 -11.57 -5.60
N HIS A 16 -6.60 -11.07 -5.21
CA HIS A 16 -5.86 -11.59 -4.06
C HIS A 16 -5.91 -10.61 -2.90
N GLN A 17 -5.94 -11.14 -1.70
CA GLN A 17 -5.91 -10.33 -0.48
C GLN A 17 -4.69 -10.68 0.34
N LEU A 18 -4.05 -9.64 0.87
CA LEU A 18 -2.94 -9.76 1.81
C LEU A 18 -3.22 -8.89 3.01
N THR A 19 -2.60 -9.23 4.13
CA THR A 19 -2.83 -8.50 5.37
C THR A 19 -1.52 -8.10 6.00
N VAL A 20 -1.44 -6.84 6.42
CA VAL A 20 -0.35 -6.35 7.26
C VAL A 20 -0.88 -6.27 8.68
N ASP A 21 -0.23 -6.95 9.62
CA ASP A 21 -0.70 -7.08 10.99
C ASP A 21 0.08 -6.14 11.89
N ALA A 22 -0.63 -5.33 12.68
CA ALA A 22 0.00 -4.40 13.60
C ALA A 22 0.76 -5.07 14.74
N ALA A 23 0.36 -6.28 15.08
CA ALA A 23 0.95 -6.98 16.24
C ALA A 23 2.24 -7.72 15.90
N ALA A 24 2.65 -7.73 14.64
CA ALA A 24 3.81 -8.47 14.18
C ALA A 24 4.75 -7.59 13.39
N ASP A 25 5.94 -8.10 13.13
CA ASP A 25 6.90 -7.43 12.25
C ASP A 25 6.51 -7.65 10.80
N SER A 26 5.28 -7.34 10.52
CA SER A 26 4.66 -7.66 9.24
C SER A 26 4.89 -6.52 8.25
N LYS A 27 5.28 -6.87 7.04
CA LYS A 27 5.32 -5.88 5.96
C LYS A 27 5.13 -6.59 4.63
N ILE A 28 4.63 -5.86 3.64
CA ILE A 28 4.47 -6.40 2.29
C ILE A 28 5.17 -5.49 1.29
N CYS A 29 5.69 -6.10 0.25
CA CYS A 29 6.36 -5.41 -0.84
C CYS A 29 5.39 -5.29 -2.02
N LEU A 30 5.36 -4.11 -2.63
CA LEU A 30 4.56 -3.82 -3.82
C LEU A 30 5.52 -3.47 -4.96
N GLY A 31 5.36 -4.08 -6.11
CA GLY A 31 6.21 -3.72 -7.23
C GLY A 31 6.07 -4.66 -8.40
N ALA A 32 6.90 -4.45 -9.41
CA ALA A 32 6.78 -5.14 -10.69
C ALA A 32 7.40 -6.53 -10.69
N THR A 33 8.30 -6.83 -9.76
CA THR A 33 8.96 -8.13 -9.76
C THR A 33 8.09 -9.20 -9.12
N ASP A 34 8.33 -10.44 -9.52
CA ASP A 34 7.62 -11.58 -8.95
C ASP A 34 8.05 -11.88 -7.51
N GLY A 35 9.11 -11.22 -7.02
CA GLY A 35 9.50 -11.31 -5.63
C GLY A 35 8.68 -10.44 -4.71
N CYS A 36 7.86 -9.53 -5.24
CA CYS A 36 6.99 -8.70 -4.43
C CYS A 36 5.75 -9.47 -4.02
N ASP A 37 5.23 -9.14 -2.83
CA ASP A 37 4.01 -9.77 -2.32
C ASP A 37 2.80 -9.38 -3.16
N VAL A 38 2.79 -8.13 -3.62
CA VAL A 38 1.78 -7.64 -4.56
C VAL A 38 2.52 -7.30 -5.84
N GLN A 39 2.41 -8.17 -6.82
CA GLN A 39 3.11 -7.95 -8.08
C GLN A 39 2.25 -7.13 -9.03
N VAL A 40 2.72 -5.93 -9.35
CA VAL A 40 2.03 -5.01 -10.24
C VAL A 40 2.92 -4.79 -11.45
N ALA A 41 2.73 -5.61 -12.47
CA ALA A 41 3.57 -5.60 -13.66
C ALA A 41 3.04 -4.59 -14.67
N ARG A 42 3.08 -3.32 -14.32
CA ARG A 42 2.63 -2.24 -15.19
C ARG A 42 3.82 -1.36 -15.58
N PRO A 43 3.71 -0.62 -16.70
CA PRO A 43 4.88 0.08 -17.27
C PRO A 43 5.58 1.05 -16.33
N PHE A 44 4.84 1.70 -15.42
CA PHE A 44 5.41 2.73 -14.56
C PHE A 44 5.73 2.23 -13.16
N SER A 45 5.52 0.95 -12.89
CA SER A 45 5.82 0.35 -11.60
C SER A 45 7.29 -0.04 -11.55
N SER A 46 7.99 0.39 -10.50
CA SER A 46 9.37 -0.02 -10.27
C SER A 46 9.40 -1.45 -9.75
N ARG A 47 10.55 -2.10 -9.84
CA ARG A 47 10.72 -3.48 -9.39
C ARG A 47 10.32 -3.63 -7.92
N ASP A 48 10.98 -2.89 -7.03
CA ASP A 48 10.61 -2.78 -5.62
C ASP A 48 10.06 -1.39 -5.42
N HIS A 49 8.78 -1.21 -5.68
CA HIS A 49 8.20 0.12 -5.80
C HIS A 49 7.96 0.75 -4.43
N ALA A 50 7.34 0.00 -3.55
CA ALA A 50 6.98 0.49 -2.22
C ALA A 50 6.79 -0.67 -1.27
N CYS A 51 6.76 -0.38 0.03
CA CYS A 51 6.34 -1.38 0.99
C CYS A 51 5.33 -0.78 1.96
N ILE A 52 4.50 -1.63 2.52
CA ILE A 52 3.53 -1.26 3.55
C ILE A 52 3.93 -1.99 4.81
N LYS A 53 4.04 -1.24 5.91
CA LYS A 53 4.41 -1.80 7.21
C LYS A 53 3.65 -1.08 8.31
N HIS A 54 3.68 -1.65 9.51
CA HIS A 54 3.15 -0.99 10.69
C HIS A 54 4.32 -0.40 11.46
N ASP A 55 4.22 0.87 11.80
CA ASP A 55 5.30 1.59 12.47
C ASP A 55 4.71 2.60 13.43
N GLN A 56 5.08 2.49 14.72
CA GLN A 56 4.69 3.44 15.75
C GLN A 56 3.19 3.74 15.79
N GLY A 57 2.40 2.69 15.68
CA GLY A 57 0.94 2.79 15.79
C GLY A 57 0.21 3.06 14.49
N TYR A 58 0.91 3.18 13.38
CA TYR A 58 0.30 3.50 12.10
C TYR A 58 0.72 2.53 11.02
N PHE A 59 -0.17 2.30 10.07
CA PHE A 59 0.21 1.64 8.84
C PHE A 59 0.80 2.70 7.91
N VAL A 60 1.93 2.39 7.30
CA VAL A 60 2.71 3.35 6.54
C VAL A 60 3.11 2.73 5.22
N LEU A 61 2.92 3.49 4.15
CA LEU A 61 3.47 3.13 2.84
C LEU A 61 4.77 3.89 2.65
N VAL A 62 5.85 3.18 2.36
CA VAL A 62 7.17 3.75 2.12
C VAL A 62 7.48 3.60 0.65
N ASP A 63 7.59 4.71 -0.06
CA ASP A 63 7.89 4.71 -1.48
C ASP A 63 9.39 4.75 -1.73
N ARG A 64 9.85 3.90 -2.65
CA ARG A 64 11.26 3.85 -3.07
C ARG A 64 11.40 3.87 -4.58
N SER A 65 10.35 4.32 -5.25
CA SER A 65 10.26 4.18 -6.70
C SER A 65 10.89 5.33 -7.46
N THR A 66 10.95 5.16 -8.76
CA THR A 66 11.37 6.21 -9.69
C THR A 66 10.22 7.18 -9.96
N ASN A 67 9.01 6.65 -10.12
CA ASN A 67 7.86 7.45 -10.58
C ASN A 67 6.89 7.85 -9.47
N GLY A 68 7.10 7.39 -8.23
CA GLY A 68 6.27 7.75 -7.11
C GLY A 68 5.02 6.88 -6.98
N THR A 69 4.24 7.16 -5.96
CA THR A 69 3.02 6.42 -5.62
C THR A 69 1.90 7.41 -5.35
N PHE A 70 0.74 7.13 -5.91
CA PHE A 70 -0.48 7.91 -5.66
C PHE A 70 -1.32 7.15 -4.65
N VAL A 71 -1.85 7.87 -3.65
CA VAL A 71 -2.69 7.27 -2.60
C VAL A 71 -3.95 8.11 -2.49
N GLN A 72 -5.11 7.46 -2.65
CA GLN A 72 -6.39 8.10 -2.43
C GLN A 72 -6.98 7.58 -1.13
N THR A 73 -7.32 8.48 -0.20
CA THR A 73 -7.94 8.12 1.07
C THR A 73 -9.45 8.24 0.96
N GLU A 74 -10.16 7.85 2.04
CA GLU A 74 -11.62 7.75 1.97
C GLU A 74 -12.33 9.10 1.84
N ASP A 75 -11.63 10.20 2.10
CA ASP A 75 -12.15 11.53 1.84
C ASP A 75 -11.90 11.96 0.40
N GLU A 76 -11.48 11.03 -0.44
CA GLU A 76 -11.22 11.21 -1.86
C GLU A 76 -10.05 12.12 -2.18
N ARG A 77 -9.26 12.47 -1.20
CA ARG A 77 -8.01 13.18 -1.43
C ARG A 77 -6.97 12.28 -2.04
N ILE A 78 -6.24 12.82 -3.01
CA ILE A 78 -5.16 12.08 -3.63
C ILE A 78 -3.85 12.73 -3.21
N SER A 79 -2.96 11.92 -2.64
CA SER A 79 -1.62 12.34 -2.27
C SER A 79 -0.62 11.65 -3.16
N PHE A 80 0.49 12.32 -3.41
CA PHE A 80 1.59 11.76 -4.17
C PHE A 80 2.82 11.71 -3.29
N VAL A 81 3.46 10.55 -3.22
CA VAL A 81 4.71 10.42 -2.48
C VAL A 81 5.78 9.81 -3.38
N ARG A 82 7.01 10.29 -3.21
CA ARG A 82 8.15 9.77 -3.93
C ARG A 82 9.35 9.82 -3.02
N ARG A 83 9.88 8.62 -2.72
CA ARG A 83 11.01 8.46 -1.81
C ARG A 83 10.74 9.08 -0.44
N ALA A 84 9.52 8.84 0.03
CA ALA A 84 9.01 9.34 1.29
C ALA A 84 7.93 8.38 1.78
N GLU A 85 7.32 8.68 2.91
CA GLU A 85 6.29 7.81 3.48
C GLU A 85 4.99 8.57 3.63
N ILE A 86 3.91 7.80 3.64
CA ILE A 86 2.58 8.31 3.90
C ILE A 86 1.84 7.30 4.77
N ARG A 87 1.07 7.80 5.73
CA ARG A 87 0.22 6.95 6.56
C ARG A 87 -1.00 6.51 5.79
N LEU A 88 -1.41 5.27 6.05
CA LEU A 88 -2.62 4.70 5.47
C LEU A 88 -3.63 4.48 6.58
N TRP A 89 -4.85 5.04 6.42
CA TRP A 89 -5.92 4.83 7.37
C TRP A 89 -7.23 4.70 6.61
N GLY A 90 -8.24 4.11 7.28
CA GLY A 90 -9.53 3.92 6.65
C GLY A 90 -9.42 3.02 5.44
N GLU A 91 -10.04 3.43 4.35
CA GLU A 91 -9.96 2.68 3.11
C GLU A 91 -9.62 3.61 1.96
N GLY A 92 -9.06 3.03 0.91
CA GLY A 92 -8.71 3.82 -0.26
C GLY A 92 -7.99 2.99 -1.30
N TYR A 93 -7.23 3.68 -2.14
CA TYR A 93 -6.55 3.06 -3.27
C TYR A 93 -5.14 3.56 -3.41
N ILE A 94 -4.29 2.68 -3.92
CA ILE A 94 -2.87 2.97 -4.18
C ILE A 94 -2.63 2.71 -5.65
N SER A 95 -1.85 3.58 -6.30
CA SER A 95 -1.43 3.37 -7.68
C SER A 95 0.06 3.58 -7.80
N LEU A 96 0.76 2.61 -8.38
CA LEU A 96 2.21 2.61 -8.46
C LEU A 96 2.67 3.25 -9.76
N GLY A 97 3.24 4.45 -9.65
CA GLY A 97 3.92 5.12 -10.75
C GLY A 97 3.04 5.83 -11.76
N GLU A 98 1.73 5.75 -11.61
CA GLU A 98 0.79 6.39 -12.51
C GLU A 98 -0.44 6.84 -11.74
N PRO A 99 -1.16 7.85 -12.24
CA PRO A 99 -2.40 8.27 -11.59
C PRO A 99 -3.39 7.12 -11.46
N LEU A 100 -4.25 7.21 -10.45
CA LEU A 100 -5.22 6.17 -10.19
C LEU A 100 -6.13 5.95 -11.38
N CYS A 101 -6.28 4.71 -11.76
CA CYS A 101 -7.26 4.29 -12.76
C CYS A 101 -7.73 2.89 -12.35
N GLN A 102 -8.77 2.41 -13.02
CA GLN A 102 -9.36 1.13 -12.67
C GLN A 102 -8.33 0.00 -12.74
N GLU A 103 -7.46 0.02 -13.74
CA GLU A 103 -6.47 -1.03 -13.96
C GLU A 103 -5.28 -0.95 -13.02
N SER A 104 -5.01 0.20 -12.43
CA SER A 104 -3.83 0.40 -11.58
C SER A 104 -4.15 0.37 -10.09
N ALA A 105 -5.42 0.42 -9.71
CA ALA A 105 -5.83 0.64 -8.33
C ALA A 105 -5.63 -0.60 -7.47
N ILE A 106 -4.85 -0.44 -6.41
CA ILE A 106 -4.69 -1.43 -5.35
C ILE A 106 -5.54 -0.94 -4.19
N ARG A 107 -6.47 -1.75 -3.73
CA ARG A 107 -7.37 -1.33 -2.65
C ARG A 107 -6.77 -1.65 -1.30
N PHE A 108 -6.91 -0.74 -0.35
CA PHE A 108 -6.55 -1.03 1.04
C PHE A 108 -7.71 -0.70 1.97
N GLN A 109 -7.75 -1.39 3.09
CA GLN A 109 -8.78 -1.16 4.11
C GLN A 109 -8.22 -1.51 5.47
N HIS A 110 -8.30 -0.56 6.38
CA HIS A 110 -7.91 -0.74 7.78
C HIS A 110 -9.11 -1.33 8.54
N ILE A 111 -8.91 -2.46 9.14
CA ILE A 111 -9.94 -3.09 9.94
C ILE A 111 -9.52 -3.27 11.39
#